data_27acd818ad333f19a5ceda99385037c9
#
_entry.id   27acd818ad333f19a5ceda99385037c9
#
_cell.length_a   1.000
_cell.length_b   1.000
_cell.length_c   1.000
_cell.angle_alpha   90.00
_cell.angle_beta   90.00
_cell.angle_gamma   90.00
#
_symmetry.space_group_name_H-M   'P 1'
#
loop_
_entity.id
_entity.type
_entity.pdbx_description
1 polymer ?
#
loop_
_entity_poly.entity_id
_entity_poly.type
_entity_poly.pdbx_seq_one_letter_code
_entity_poly.pdbx_strand_id
1 'polypeptide(L)'
;MSGKAPEERKAAMTVADQMLATHPKVGFAATQDALLRCIEACAECAQACTACADACLGEDMVAELVTCIRKNSDCADICAATGAVLSRQTAPDVATVRALLEACRTACASCAAECEQHADMHEHCRVCAESCRRCEEACTDLLAAL
;
A
#
# COMPACT_ATOMS: atom_id res chain seq x y z
N MET A 1 -23.10 13.22 -18.14
CA MET A 1 -22.41 12.29 -17.21
C MET A 1 -23.40 11.72 -16.23
N SER A 2 -23.65 10.42 -16.29
CA SER A 2 -24.50 9.75 -15.31
C SER A 2 -23.69 9.49 -14.05
N GLY A 3 -23.89 10.30 -13.01
CA GLY A 3 -23.31 10.01 -11.70
C GLY A 3 -24.01 8.79 -11.09
N LYS A 4 -23.28 7.96 -10.35
CA LYS A 4 -23.88 6.85 -9.58
C LYS A 4 -24.87 7.40 -8.56
N ALA A 5 -25.92 6.65 -8.27
CA ALA A 5 -26.85 6.99 -7.20
C ALA A 5 -26.12 7.04 -5.85
N PRO A 6 -26.58 7.84 -4.87
CA PRO A 6 -25.91 7.93 -3.56
C PRO A 6 -25.67 6.59 -2.88
N GLU A 7 -26.62 5.64 -2.98
CA GLU A 7 -26.50 4.30 -2.41
C GLU A 7 -25.45 3.47 -3.15
N GLU A 8 -25.38 3.56 -4.48
CA GLU A 8 -24.35 2.87 -5.26
C GLU A 8 -22.95 3.41 -4.96
N ARG A 9 -22.80 4.73 -4.78
CA ARG A 9 -21.54 5.34 -4.37
C ARG A 9 -21.12 4.84 -3.00
N LYS A 10 -22.06 4.74 -2.04
CA LYS A 10 -21.79 4.23 -0.70
C LYS A 10 -21.39 2.75 -0.74
N ALA A 11 -22.06 1.93 -1.56
CA ALA A 11 -21.74 0.53 -1.73
C ALA A 11 -20.38 0.30 -2.39
N ALA A 12 -19.91 1.25 -3.25
CA ALA A 12 -18.61 1.17 -3.93
C ALA A 12 -17.46 1.74 -3.09
N MET A 13 -17.75 2.43 -1.97
CA MET A 13 -16.73 3.02 -1.10
C MET A 13 -16.06 1.95 -0.25
N THR A 14 -14.72 2.02 -0.16
CA THR A 14 -13.96 1.19 0.77
C THR A 14 -14.21 1.62 2.21
N VAL A 15 -13.85 0.75 3.16
CA VAL A 15 -13.92 1.11 4.58
C VAL A 15 -13.01 2.31 4.88
N ALA A 16 -11.83 2.38 4.25
CA ALA A 16 -10.93 3.52 4.40
C ALA A 16 -11.61 4.83 3.98
N ASP A 17 -12.32 4.83 2.84
CA ASP A 17 -13.07 5.98 2.37
C ASP A 17 -14.18 6.37 3.35
N GLN A 18 -14.95 5.39 3.81
CA GLN A 18 -16.03 5.63 4.78
C GLN A 18 -15.49 6.17 6.10
N MET A 19 -14.36 5.68 6.57
CA MET A 19 -13.75 6.16 7.81
C MET A 19 -13.24 7.60 7.68
N LEU A 20 -12.65 7.96 6.53
CA LEU A 20 -12.24 9.35 6.28
C LEU A 20 -13.45 10.27 6.16
N ALA A 21 -14.51 9.84 5.46
CA ALA A 21 -15.72 10.63 5.26
C ALA A 21 -16.47 10.91 6.58
N THR A 22 -16.31 10.04 7.56
CA THR A 22 -16.98 10.15 8.88
C THR A 22 -16.06 10.69 9.97
N HIS A 23 -14.79 10.91 9.67
CA HIS A 23 -13.81 11.41 10.64
C HIS A 23 -14.17 12.88 10.99
N PRO A 24 -14.25 13.23 12.28
CA PRO A 24 -14.66 14.58 12.68
C PRO A 24 -13.64 15.67 12.33
N LYS A 25 -12.36 15.29 12.08
CA LYS A 25 -11.31 16.29 11.90
C LYS A 25 -10.11 15.72 11.13
N VAL A 26 -10.24 15.62 9.80
CA VAL A 26 -9.17 15.11 8.94
C VAL A 26 -8.04 16.14 8.85
N GLY A 27 -6.84 15.79 9.35
CA GLY A 27 -5.68 16.68 9.36
C GLY A 27 -5.15 17.01 7.97
N PHE A 28 -5.18 16.04 7.05
CA PHE A 28 -4.77 16.24 5.65
C PHE A 28 -5.97 16.42 4.72
N ALA A 29 -6.94 17.23 5.12
CA ALA A 29 -8.18 17.45 4.36
C ALA A 29 -7.94 17.97 2.93
N ALA A 30 -6.92 18.82 2.75
CA ALA A 30 -6.59 19.39 1.44
C ALA A 30 -6.04 18.35 0.44
N THR A 31 -5.57 17.21 0.93
CA THR A 31 -4.96 16.14 0.12
C THR A 31 -5.70 14.83 0.30
N GLN A 32 -6.99 14.88 0.60
CA GLN A 32 -7.78 13.71 1.00
C GLN A 32 -7.80 12.61 -0.06
N ASP A 33 -7.86 12.95 -1.34
CA ASP A 33 -7.86 11.95 -2.41
C ASP A 33 -6.53 11.16 -2.46
N ALA A 34 -5.40 11.86 -2.37
CA ALA A 34 -4.08 11.22 -2.34
C ALA A 34 -3.88 10.40 -1.06
N LEU A 35 -4.38 10.91 0.07
CA LEU A 35 -4.38 10.22 1.35
C LEU A 35 -5.15 8.89 1.28
N LEU A 36 -6.37 8.93 0.76
CA LEU A 36 -7.21 7.75 0.63
C LEU A 36 -6.55 6.69 -0.25
N ARG A 37 -6.06 7.09 -1.44
CA ARG A 37 -5.38 6.15 -2.34
C ARG A 37 -4.17 5.50 -1.66
N CYS A 38 -3.42 6.26 -0.87
CA CYS A 38 -2.25 5.73 -0.18
C CYS A 38 -2.63 4.75 0.92
N ILE A 39 -3.66 5.05 1.72
CA ILE A 39 -4.18 4.12 2.74
C ILE A 39 -4.62 2.82 2.09
N GLU A 40 -5.39 2.89 1.01
CA GLU A 40 -5.88 1.72 0.29
C GLU A 40 -4.74 0.90 -0.32
N ALA A 41 -3.79 1.57 -0.97
CA ALA A 41 -2.63 0.92 -1.58
C ALA A 41 -1.74 0.24 -0.53
N CYS A 42 -1.54 0.87 0.63
CA CYS A 42 -0.78 0.27 1.74
C CYS A 42 -1.45 -0.99 2.26
N ALA A 43 -2.78 -0.99 2.41
CA ALA A 43 -3.52 -2.17 2.87
C ALA A 43 -3.41 -3.33 1.89
N GLU A 44 -3.58 -3.06 0.60
CA GLU A 44 -3.45 -4.07 -0.46
C GLU A 44 -2.02 -4.61 -0.54
N CYS A 45 -1.02 -3.73 -0.48
CA CYS A 45 0.38 -4.12 -0.58
C CYS A 45 0.82 -4.95 0.63
N ALA A 46 0.39 -4.60 1.83
CA ALA A 46 0.67 -5.39 3.04
C ALA A 46 0.14 -6.81 2.90
N GLN A 47 -1.08 -6.98 2.40
CA GLN A 47 -1.68 -8.29 2.19
C GLN A 47 -0.96 -9.05 1.07
N ALA A 48 -0.73 -8.40 -0.07
CA ALA A 48 -0.07 -9.03 -1.22
C ALA A 48 1.34 -9.50 -0.89
N CYS A 49 2.13 -8.67 -0.21
CA CYS A 49 3.50 -9.02 0.18
C CYS A 49 3.53 -10.16 1.20
N THR A 50 2.61 -10.17 2.16
CA THR A 50 2.47 -11.27 3.12
C THR A 50 2.14 -12.57 2.42
N ALA A 51 1.17 -12.56 1.51
CA ALA A 51 0.75 -13.73 0.75
C ALA A 51 1.86 -14.22 -0.21
N CYS A 52 2.59 -13.29 -0.85
CA CYS A 52 3.68 -13.65 -1.75
C CYS A 52 4.86 -14.28 -0.99
N ALA A 53 5.21 -13.75 0.17
CA ALA A 53 6.25 -14.34 1.01
C ALA A 53 5.90 -15.79 1.40
N ASP A 54 4.66 -16.02 1.79
CA ASP A 54 4.18 -17.35 2.12
C ASP A 54 4.15 -18.27 0.89
N ALA A 55 3.67 -17.79 -0.25
CA ALA A 55 3.64 -18.55 -1.49
C ALA A 55 5.05 -18.97 -1.95
N CYS A 56 6.02 -18.07 -1.78
CA CYS A 56 7.42 -18.40 -2.07
C CYS A 56 7.94 -19.57 -1.22
N LEU A 57 7.50 -19.67 0.04
CA LEU A 57 7.86 -20.78 0.92
C LEU A 57 7.28 -22.12 0.44
N GLY A 58 6.19 -22.08 -0.31
CA GLY A 58 5.55 -23.26 -0.90
C GLY A 58 6.13 -23.70 -2.24
N GLU A 59 7.03 -22.92 -2.83
CA GLU A 59 7.64 -23.24 -4.12
C GLU A 59 8.77 -24.28 -3.97
N ASP A 60 8.93 -25.15 -4.98
CA ASP A 60 10.00 -26.16 -4.96
C ASP A 60 11.39 -25.53 -4.94
N MET A 61 11.54 -24.36 -5.57
CA MET A 61 12.81 -23.64 -5.66
C MET A 61 12.95 -22.56 -4.58
N VAL A 62 12.46 -22.80 -3.38
CA VAL A 62 12.44 -21.81 -2.29
C VAL A 62 13.81 -21.18 -2.02
N ALA A 63 14.89 -21.93 -2.19
CA ALA A 63 16.26 -21.44 -1.99
C ALA A 63 16.60 -20.25 -2.89
N GLU A 64 15.98 -20.17 -4.09
CA GLU A 64 16.18 -19.07 -5.04
C GLU A 64 15.32 -17.85 -4.72
N LEU A 65 14.37 -17.99 -3.78
CA LEU A 65 13.38 -16.97 -3.43
C LEU A 65 13.64 -16.34 -2.06
N VAL A 66 14.75 -16.62 -1.42
CA VAL A 66 15.06 -16.15 -0.06
C VAL A 66 15.04 -14.61 0.01
N THR A 67 15.64 -13.94 -0.96
CA THR A 67 15.65 -12.47 -1.03
C THR A 67 14.24 -11.92 -1.25
N CYS A 68 13.46 -12.58 -2.11
CA CYS A 68 12.08 -12.21 -2.36
C CYS A 68 11.23 -12.32 -1.08
N ILE A 69 11.39 -13.41 -0.33
CA ILE A 69 10.70 -13.63 0.95
C ILE A 69 11.03 -12.50 1.95
N ARG A 70 12.31 -12.16 2.07
CA ARG A 70 12.76 -11.10 2.98
C ARG A 70 12.18 -9.74 2.62
N LYS A 71 12.30 -9.35 1.35
CA LYS A 71 11.81 -8.05 0.90
C LYS A 71 10.29 -7.94 0.98
N ASN A 72 9.57 -9.01 0.67
CA ASN A 72 8.12 -9.07 0.85
C ASN A 72 7.72 -8.89 2.32
N SER A 73 8.40 -9.57 3.22
CA SER A 73 8.11 -9.48 4.65
C SER A 73 8.36 -8.06 5.20
N ASP A 74 9.49 -7.46 4.83
CA ASP A 74 9.82 -6.10 5.23
C ASP A 74 8.80 -5.09 4.66
N CYS A 75 8.47 -5.23 3.38
CA CYS A 75 7.50 -4.36 2.70
C CYS A 75 6.10 -4.48 3.34
N ALA A 76 5.67 -5.70 3.66
CA ALA A 76 4.39 -5.93 4.31
C ALA A 76 4.31 -5.19 5.66
N ASP A 77 5.34 -5.29 6.47
CA ASP A 77 5.38 -4.64 7.79
C ASP A 77 5.39 -3.11 7.67
N ILE A 78 6.19 -2.57 6.75
CA ILE A 78 6.25 -1.12 6.52
C ILE A 78 4.94 -0.59 5.96
N CYS A 79 4.32 -1.28 5.01
CA CYS A 79 3.02 -0.89 4.46
C CYS A 79 1.93 -0.91 5.53
N ALA A 80 1.90 -1.93 6.37
CA ALA A 80 0.92 -2.03 7.46
C ALA A 80 1.07 -0.87 8.45
N ALA A 81 2.30 -0.55 8.85
CA ALA A 81 2.58 0.57 9.73
C ALA A 81 2.21 1.90 9.09
N THR A 82 2.53 2.08 7.81
CA THR A 82 2.21 3.30 7.07
C THR A 82 0.70 3.52 7.00
N GLY A 83 -0.06 2.49 6.62
CA GLY A 83 -1.52 2.57 6.57
C GLY A 83 -2.14 2.92 7.92
N ALA A 84 -1.61 2.35 9.00
CA ALA A 84 -2.07 2.64 10.36
C ALA A 84 -1.81 4.10 10.74
N VAL A 85 -0.61 4.60 10.50
CA VAL A 85 -0.23 5.99 10.81
C VAL A 85 -1.07 6.97 9.99
N LEU A 86 -1.24 6.72 8.68
CA LEU A 86 -2.04 7.58 7.80
C LEU A 86 -3.52 7.59 8.18
N SER A 87 -4.01 6.53 8.83
CA SER A 87 -5.40 6.45 9.26
C SER A 87 -5.70 7.32 10.49
N ARG A 88 -4.67 7.75 11.21
CA ARG A 88 -4.80 8.59 12.40
C ARG A 88 -4.68 10.07 12.02
N GLN A 89 -5.81 10.71 11.76
CA GLN A 89 -5.87 12.05 11.17
C GLN A 89 -6.04 13.20 12.17
N THR A 90 -6.23 12.91 13.45
CA THR A 90 -6.30 13.97 14.46
C THR A 90 -4.89 14.48 14.76
N ALA A 91 -4.57 15.69 14.32
CA ALA A 91 -3.29 16.37 14.52
C ALA A 91 -2.07 15.50 14.12
N PRO A 92 -1.98 15.05 12.86
CA PRO A 92 -0.85 14.22 12.42
C PRO A 92 0.47 14.98 12.51
N ASP A 93 1.54 14.26 12.86
CA ASP A 93 2.89 14.79 12.83
C ASP A 93 3.46 14.66 11.40
N VAL A 94 3.56 15.78 10.71
CA VAL A 94 3.95 15.82 9.30
C VAL A 94 5.36 15.24 9.09
N ALA A 95 6.31 15.53 9.96
CA ALA A 95 7.67 15.03 9.83
C ALA A 95 7.72 13.51 9.90
N THR A 96 7.00 12.90 10.84
CA THR A 96 6.91 11.44 10.97
C THR A 96 6.22 10.83 9.75
N VAL A 97 5.12 11.42 9.29
CA VAL A 97 4.39 10.96 8.12
C VAL A 97 5.29 10.97 6.88
N ARG A 98 6.01 12.07 6.65
CA ARG A 98 6.94 12.17 5.51
C ARG A 98 8.03 11.11 5.56
N ALA A 99 8.67 10.92 6.72
CA ALA A 99 9.73 9.93 6.87
C ALA A 99 9.21 8.52 6.62
N LEU A 100 8.01 8.21 7.11
CA LEU A 100 7.40 6.90 6.92
C LEU A 100 7.00 6.66 5.46
N LEU A 101 6.45 7.66 4.78
CA LEU A 101 6.13 7.59 3.35
C LEU A 101 7.38 7.36 2.50
N GLU A 102 8.50 8.01 2.83
CA GLU A 102 9.79 7.78 2.18
C GLU A 102 10.24 6.33 2.35
N ALA A 103 10.17 5.80 3.57
CA ALA A 103 10.53 4.41 3.85
C ALA A 103 9.60 3.44 3.11
N CYS A 104 8.31 3.71 3.10
CA CYS A 104 7.32 2.89 2.41
C CYS A 104 7.57 2.86 0.90
N ARG A 105 7.79 4.02 0.29
CA ARG A 105 8.12 4.13 -1.12
C ARG A 105 9.36 3.31 -1.48
N THR A 106 10.41 3.44 -0.68
CA THR A 106 11.66 2.70 -0.88
C THR A 106 11.45 1.20 -0.77
N ALA A 107 10.73 0.74 0.26
CA ALA A 107 10.45 -0.67 0.47
C ALA A 107 9.61 -1.25 -0.68
N CYS A 108 8.59 -0.51 -1.12
CA CYS A 108 7.74 -0.93 -2.24
C CYS A 108 8.53 -1.03 -3.54
N ALA A 109 9.39 -0.06 -3.85
CA ALA A 109 10.23 -0.07 -5.04
C ALA A 109 11.20 -1.27 -5.01
N SER A 110 11.84 -1.51 -3.88
CA SER A 110 12.78 -2.63 -3.70
C SER A 110 12.08 -3.98 -3.83
N CYS A 111 10.93 -4.14 -3.20
CA CYS A 111 10.15 -5.37 -3.28
C CYS A 111 9.62 -5.62 -4.69
N ALA A 112 9.11 -4.57 -5.36
CA ALA A 112 8.65 -4.69 -6.74
C ALA A 112 9.75 -5.15 -7.66
N ALA A 113 10.95 -4.56 -7.57
CA ALA A 113 12.09 -4.93 -8.42
C ALA A 113 12.49 -6.39 -8.23
N GLU A 114 12.47 -6.89 -6.99
CA GLU A 114 12.76 -8.30 -6.71
C GLU A 114 11.68 -9.23 -7.26
N CYS A 115 10.41 -8.92 -6.99
CA CYS A 115 9.30 -9.73 -7.49
C CYS A 115 9.25 -9.77 -9.02
N GLU A 116 9.59 -8.67 -9.68
CA GLU A 116 9.64 -8.58 -11.15
C GLU A 116 10.64 -9.57 -11.74
N GLN A 117 11.73 -9.91 -11.03
CA GLN A 117 12.70 -10.91 -11.49
C GLN A 117 12.13 -12.33 -11.50
N HIS A 118 11.08 -12.59 -10.72
CA HIS A 118 10.45 -13.91 -10.60
C HIS A 118 9.06 -13.97 -11.23
N ALA A 119 8.58 -12.88 -11.80
CA ALA A 119 7.22 -12.74 -12.30
C ALA A 119 6.88 -13.72 -13.43
N ASP A 120 7.84 -14.03 -14.30
CA ASP A 120 7.63 -14.95 -15.42
C ASP A 120 7.45 -16.40 -14.96
N MET A 121 8.01 -16.77 -13.81
CA MET A 121 7.95 -18.13 -13.28
C MET A 121 6.86 -18.31 -12.23
N HIS A 122 6.51 -17.22 -11.52
CA HIS A 122 5.57 -17.27 -10.40
C HIS A 122 4.55 -16.14 -10.50
N GLU A 123 3.30 -16.51 -10.78
CA GLU A 123 2.20 -15.56 -10.94
C GLU A 123 1.98 -14.69 -9.69
N HIS A 124 2.16 -15.27 -8.48
CA HIS A 124 2.01 -14.51 -7.24
C HIS A 124 3.09 -13.41 -7.11
N CYS A 125 4.28 -13.61 -7.68
CA CYS A 125 5.31 -12.57 -7.71
C CYS A 125 4.92 -11.44 -8.67
N ARG A 126 4.28 -11.75 -9.79
CA ARG A 126 3.76 -10.74 -10.72
C ARG A 126 2.69 -9.89 -10.05
N VAL A 127 1.72 -10.53 -9.40
CA VAL A 127 0.63 -9.83 -8.69
C VAL A 127 1.20 -8.93 -7.58
N CYS A 128 2.16 -9.45 -6.83
CA CYS A 128 2.82 -8.70 -5.76
C CYS A 128 3.59 -7.50 -6.30
N ALA A 129 4.35 -7.68 -7.39
CA ALA A 129 5.11 -6.59 -8.02
C ALA A 129 4.18 -5.44 -8.45
N GLU A 130 3.06 -5.76 -9.07
CA GLU A 130 2.09 -4.76 -9.50
C GLU A 130 1.50 -4.00 -8.31
N SER A 131 1.18 -4.70 -7.23
CA SER A 131 0.68 -4.08 -5.99
C SER A 131 1.73 -3.17 -5.35
N CYS A 132 3.00 -3.61 -5.31
CA CYS A 132 4.10 -2.79 -4.80
C CYS A 132 4.29 -1.52 -5.63
N ARG A 133 4.19 -1.60 -6.96
CA ARG A 133 4.31 -0.43 -7.84
C ARG A 133 3.17 0.57 -7.60
N ARG A 134 1.94 0.09 -7.42
CA ARG A 134 0.81 0.97 -7.09
C ARG A 134 1.03 1.69 -5.77
N CYS A 135 1.56 0.99 -4.77
CA CYS A 135 1.83 1.59 -3.46
C CYS A 135 2.98 2.60 -3.52
N GLU A 136 4.04 2.30 -4.26
CA GLU A 136 5.15 3.23 -4.53
C GLU A 136 4.61 4.53 -5.12
N GLU A 137 3.77 4.44 -6.14
CA GLU A 137 3.16 5.60 -6.80
C GLU A 137 2.27 6.39 -5.84
N ALA A 138 1.44 5.71 -5.06
CA ALA A 138 0.55 6.36 -4.09
C ALA A 138 1.33 7.11 -3.01
N CYS A 139 2.44 6.55 -2.52
CA CYS A 139 3.33 7.22 -1.58
C CYS A 139 3.98 8.46 -2.22
N THR A 140 4.42 8.35 -3.46
CA THR A 140 5.03 9.46 -4.21
C THR A 140 4.03 10.61 -4.38
N ASP A 141 2.80 10.30 -4.77
CA ASP A 141 1.75 11.30 -4.97
C ASP A 141 1.39 12.01 -3.65
N LEU A 142 1.27 11.25 -2.57
CA LEU A 142 0.96 11.86 -1.26
C LEU A 142 2.10 12.74 -0.77
N LEU A 143 3.36 12.29 -0.90
CA LEU A 143 4.53 13.11 -0.56
C LEU A 143 4.55 14.43 -1.32
N ALA A 144 4.22 14.40 -2.61
CA ALA A 144 4.18 15.59 -3.45
C ALA A 144 3.06 16.56 -3.03
N ALA A 145 2.00 16.05 -2.41
CA ALA A 145 0.84 16.83 -2.00
C ALA A 145 0.94 17.39 -0.57
N LEU A 146 1.88 16.91 0.22
CA LEU A 146 2.06 17.37 1.62
C LEU A 146 2.88 18.65 1.73
#